data_da1b87d7a167b7ff7491d4f920778194
#
_entry.id   da1b87d7a167b7ff7491d4f920778194
#
_cell.length_a   1.000
_cell.length_b   1.000
_cell.length_c   1.000
_cell.angle_alpha   90.00
_cell.angle_beta   90.00
_cell.angle_gamma   90.00
#
_symmetry.space_group_name_H-M   'P 1'
#
loop_
_entity.id
_entity.type
_entity.pdbx_description
1 polymer ?
#
loop_
_entity_poly.entity_id
_entity_poly.type
_entity_poly.pdbx_seq_one_letter_code
_entity_poly.pdbx_strand_id
1 'polypeptide(L)'
;MLKYSIIIPVYNAEATLNKCVDSVLMQPFADFELILVDDGSKDGSRQICEEHARMDNRVTVIHKENGGVSSARNRGLEIAKGKWVTFVDSDDYLGNEFFPTEELEADIGFGSYLNVMDAREAGGFSSEVMHGTTLGDIIACYGNDTILRGPCAKLFRRDLIGNIRFPEDMKVGEDTCFVWQYLSRCQTYALLTQSTYYVRLSAMTSEQKYGMKVGYAVQSLTRLKAAFELMAAHLGVKRTLFFSFIGYFKLVSSEEWKRNRALWYGNRSIKDFYRYVWPDLSVKQKVRLTMAFLLRK
;
A
#
# COMPACT_ATOMS: atom_id res chain seq x y z
N MET A 1 17.27 -11.52 -18.00
CA MET A 1 16.33 -10.38 -17.75
C MET A 1 16.17 -10.30 -16.24
N LEU A 2 16.32 -9.12 -15.64
CA LEU A 2 16.18 -8.98 -14.18
C LEU A 2 14.82 -9.50 -13.72
N LYS A 3 14.80 -10.29 -12.63
CA LYS A 3 13.59 -10.89 -12.09
C LYS A 3 12.81 -9.87 -11.28
N TYR A 4 13.46 -9.10 -10.40
CA TYR A 4 12.80 -8.15 -9.50
C TYR A 4 13.39 -6.75 -9.57
N SER A 5 12.53 -5.72 -9.48
CA SER A 5 12.87 -4.34 -9.12
C SER A 5 12.25 -4.02 -7.77
N ILE A 6 13.08 -3.69 -6.79
CA ILE A 6 12.66 -3.30 -5.45
C ILE A 6 12.78 -1.79 -5.36
N ILE A 7 11.69 -1.09 -5.05
CA ILE A 7 11.64 0.37 -4.98
C ILE A 7 11.44 0.79 -3.53
N ILE A 8 12.38 1.57 -3.00
CA ILE A 8 12.33 2.13 -1.64
C ILE A 8 12.24 3.66 -1.77
N PRO A 9 11.09 4.28 -1.49
CA PRO A 9 10.99 5.72 -1.32
C PRO A 9 11.66 6.11 0.02
N VAL A 10 12.58 7.06 -0.02
CA VAL A 10 13.36 7.48 1.15
C VAL A 10 13.10 8.95 1.45
N TYR A 11 12.68 9.25 2.67
CA TYR A 11 12.58 10.62 3.17
C TYR A 11 12.77 10.67 4.68
N ASN A 12 13.87 11.26 5.15
CA ASN A 12 14.23 11.38 6.57
C ASN A 12 14.10 10.04 7.33
N ALA A 13 14.78 9.01 6.82
CA ALA A 13 14.73 7.63 7.31
C ALA A 13 16.07 7.14 7.89
N GLU A 14 16.97 8.04 8.29
CA GLU A 14 18.33 7.73 8.76
C GLU A 14 18.36 6.61 9.81
N ALA A 15 17.39 6.60 10.73
CA ALA A 15 17.35 5.62 11.82
C ALA A 15 16.95 4.20 11.37
N THR A 16 16.34 4.02 10.20
CA THR A 16 15.73 2.76 9.78
C THR A 16 16.28 2.22 8.46
N LEU A 17 16.78 3.10 7.61
CA LEU A 17 17.13 2.83 6.22
C LEU A 17 18.16 1.71 6.07
N ASN A 18 19.22 1.66 6.90
CA ASN A 18 20.20 0.59 6.83
C ASN A 18 19.56 -0.79 6.99
N LYS A 19 18.71 -0.97 8.02
CA LYS A 19 18.02 -2.24 8.23
C LYS A 19 17.10 -2.60 7.06
N CYS A 20 16.41 -1.62 6.52
CA CYS A 20 15.56 -1.79 5.34
C CYS A 20 16.35 -2.29 4.13
N VAL A 21 17.41 -1.59 3.76
CA VAL A 21 18.26 -1.92 2.61
C VAL A 21 18.96 -3.27 2.80
N ASP A 22 19.55 -3.51 3.97
CA ASP A 22 20.22 -4.78 4.28
C ASP A 22 19.28 -5.97 4.14
N SER A 23 18.03 -5.84 4.56
CA SER A 23 17.03 -6.91 4.44
C SER A 23 16.74 -7.31 2.98
N VAL A 24 16.89 -6.37 2.05
CA VAL A 24 16.79 -6.61 0.61
C VAL A 24 18.08 -7.22 0.06
N LEU A 25 19.23 -6.66 0.40
CA LEU A 25 20.53 -7.10 -0.12
C LEU A 25 20.91 -8.51 0.34
N MET A 26 20.44 -8.93 1.53
CA MET A 26 20.66 -10.26 2.12
C MET A 26 19.73 -11.35 1.55
N GLN A 27 18.84 -11.05 0.62
CA GLN A 27 17.97 -12.06 0.01
C GLN A 27 18.81 -13.14 -0.71
N PRO A 28 18.42 -14.43 -0.66
CA PRO A 28 19.24 -15.55 -1.12
C PRO A 28 19.31 -15.70 -2.65
N PHE A 29 19.08 -14.63 -3.41
CA PHE A 29 19.22 -14.61 -4.87
C PHE A 29 19.79 -13.26 -5.32
N ALA A 30 20.35 -13.21 -6.54
CA ALA A 30 21.08 -12.05 -7.04
C ALA A 30 20.40 -11.32 -8.20
N ASP A 31 19.35 -11.91 -8.80
CA ASP A 31 18.72 -11.38 -10.03
C ASP A 31 17.68 -10.28 -9.73
N PHE A 32 18.15 -9.21 -9.07
CA PHE A 32 17.33 -8.05 -8.75
C PHE A 32 18.12 -6.74 -8.87
N GLU A 33 17.40 -5.63 -8.99
CA GLU A 33 17.88 -4.28 -8.76
C GLU A 33 17.14 -3.66 -7.58
N LEU A 34 17.86 -2.88 -6.78
CA LEU A 34 17.33 -2.09 -5.69
C LEU A 34 17.39 -0.61 -6.06
N ILE A 35 16.25 0.06 -6.08
CA ILE A 35 16.11 1.45 -6.48
C ILE A 35 15.74 2.27 -5.23
N LEU A 36 16.71 3.03 -4.73
CA LEU A 36 16.51 3.96 -3.63
C LEU A 36 16.17 5.34 -4.19
N VAL A 37 15.01 5.87 -3.85
CA VAL A 37 14.60 7.20 -4.33
C VAL A 37 14.56 8.15 -3.15
N ASP A 38 15.64 8.92 -2.97
CA ASP A 38 15.71 9.97 -1.96
C ASP A 38 14.88 11.19 -2.39
N ASP A 39 13.78 11.38 -1.71
CA ASP A 39 12.79 12.45 -1.95
C ASP A 39 13.18 13.75 -1.22
N GLY A 40 14.45 14.14 -1.30
CA GLY A 40 14.97 15.37 -0.73
C GLY A 40 15.13 15.33 0.79
N SER A 41 15.69 14.24 1.33
CA SER A 41 15.97 14.09 2.76
C SER A 41 16.90 15.17 3.28
N LYS A 42 16.69 15.54 4.56
CA LYS A 42 17.46 16.57 5.27
C LYS A 42 18.30 16.01 6.43
N ASP A 43 18.23 14.71 6.65
CA ASP A 43 19.03 13.93 7.61
C ASP A 43 20.12 13.12 6.89
N GLY A 44 20.75 12.15 7.55
CA GLY A 44 21.77 11.27 6.99
C GLY A 44 21.30 10.28 5.94
N SER A 45 20.01 10.22 5.59
CA SER A 45 19.43 9.23 4.65
C SER A 45 20.11 9.26 3.28
N ARG A 46 20.38 10.45 2.76
CA ARG A 46 21.08 10.63 1.46
C ARG A 46 22.43 9.95 1.45
N GLN A 47 23.25 10.18 2.51
CA GLN A 47 24.56 9.59 2.62
C GLN A 47 24.49 8.06 2.71
N ILE A 48 23.53 7.52 3.47
CA ILE A 48 23.31 6.07 3.58
C ILE A 48 22.97 5.48 2.20
N CYS A 49 22.10 6.10 1.41
CA CYS A 49 21.80 5.66 0.05
C CYS A 49 23.05 5.58 -0.82
N GLU A 50 23.89 6.61 -0.80
CA GLU A 50 25.13 6.67 -1.58
C GLU A 50 26.16 5.64 -1.12
N GLU A 51 26.22 5.32 0.17
CA GLU A 51 27.09 4.28 0.73
C GLU A 51 26.68 2.90 0.23
N HIS A 52 25.40 2.55 0.28
CA HIS A 52 24.91 1.28 -0.26
C HIS A 52 25.16 1.15 -1.76
N ALA A 53 24.94 2.22 -2.55
CA ALA A 53 25.21 2.18 -4.00
C ALA A 53 26.70 2.02 -4.34
N ARG A 54 27.60 2.50 -3.47
CA ARG A 54 29.05 2.28 -3.65
C ARG A 54 29.48 0.85 -3.28
N MET A 55 28.80 0.20 -2.34
CA MET A 55 29.12 -1.13 -1.86
C MET A 55 28.51 -2.25 -2.72
N ASP A 56 27.35 -2.01 -3.35
CA ASP A 56 26.63 -3.03 -4.11
C ASP A 56 26.13 -2.47 -5.45
N ASN A 57 26.59 -3.05 -6.54
CA ASN A 57 26.24 -2.62 -7.91
C ASN A 57 24.79 -2.88 -8.32
N ARG A 58 24.03 -3.63 -7.52
CA ARG A 58 22.59 -3.83 -7.69
C ARG A 58 21.78 -2.63 -7.21
N VAL A 59 22.40 -1.72 -6.44
CA VAL A 59 21.76 -0.54 -5.86
C VAL A 59 21.91 0.65 -6.81
N THR A 60 20.77 1.27 -7.17
CA THR A 60 20.70 2.52 -7.92
C THR A 60 20.05 3.58 -7.04
N VAL A 61 20.64 4.76 -6.94
CA VAL A 61 20.11 5.89 -6.18
C VAL A 61 19.61 6.99 -7.10
N ILE A 62 18.46 7.53 -6.80
CA ILE A 62 17.91 8.74 -7.42
C ILE A 62 17.70 9.77 -6.33
N HIS A 63 18.29 10.95 -6.49
CA HIS A 63 18.00 12.11 -5.67
C HIS A 63 17.05 13.05 -6.39
N LYS A 64 16.00 13.52 -5.70
CA LYS A 64 15.06 14.48 -6.26
C LYS A 64 14.62 15.51 -5.21
N GLU A 65 14.05 16.60 -5.65
CA GLU A 65 13.34 17.50 -4.74
C GLU A 65 12.12 16.82 -4.14
N ASN A 66 11.79 17.17 -2.88
CA ASN A 66 10.66 16.57 -2.18
C ASN A 66 9.35 16.79 -2.93
N GLY A 67 8.72 15.70 -3.35
CA GLY A 67 7.43 15.65 -4.01
C GLY A 67 6.44 14.69 -3.34
N GLY A 68 6.86 14.06 -2.24
CA GLY A 68 6.08 13.08 -1.50
C GLY A 68 6.25 11.65 -2.00
N VAL A 69 5.78 10.70 -1.18
CA VAL A 69 5.99 9.25 -1.39
C VAL A 69 5.49 8.75 -2.74
N SER A 70 4.36 9.27 -3.24
CA SER A 70 3.83 8.96 -4.58
C SER A 70 4.81 9.32 -5.68
N SER A 71 5.37 10.52 -5.62
CA SER A 71 6.35 11.02 -6.59
C SER A 71 7.63 10.17 -6.56
N ALA A 72 8.11 9.80 -5.37
CA ALA A 72 9.27 8.93 -5.22
C ALA A 72 9.02 7.52 -5.80
N ARG A 73 7.87 6.89 -5.47
CA ARG A 73 7.50 5.58 -6.03
C ARG A 73 7.34 5.63 -7.55
N ASN A 74 6.72 6.67 -8.10
CA ASN A 74 6.58 6.87 -9.54
C ASN A 74 7.94 6.99 -10.22
N ARG A 75 8.86 7.73 -9.62
CA ARG A 75 10.23 7.88 -10.16
C ARG A 75 10.98 6.55 -10.18
N GLY A 76 10.80 5.72 -9.16
CA GLY A 76 11.33 4.35 -9.15
C GLY A 76 10.72 3.49 -10.27
N LEU A 77 9.40 3.57 -10.49
CA LEU A 77 8.71 2.85 -11.56
C LEU A 77 9.21 3.21 -12.97
N GLU A 78 9.62 4.43 -13.21
CA GLU A 78 10.12 4.88 -14.52
C GLU A 78 11.39 4.16 -14.96
N ILE A 79 12.24 3.78 -14.00
CA ILE A 79 13.54 3.15 -14.29
C ILE A 79 13.56 1.63 -14.01
N ALA A 80 12.52 1.09 -13.37
CA ALA A 80 12.41 -0.32 -13.04
C ALA A 80 12.47 -1.20 -14.30
N LYS A 81 13.35 -2.24 -14.28
CA LYS A 81 13.61 -3.15 -15.41
C LYS A 81 13.18 -4.59 -15.12
N GLY A 82 12.98 -4.93 -13.84
CA GLY A 82 12.60 -6.28 -13.42
C GLY A 82 11.26 -6.73 -13.99
N LYS A 83 11.08 -8.04 -14.17
CA LYS A 83 9.79 -8.63 -14.53
C LYS A 83 8.73 -8.32 -13.48
N TRP A 84 9.14 -8.33 -12.22
CA TRP A 84 8.32 -8.06 -11.05
C TRP A 84 8.79 -6.78 -10.35
N VAL A 85 7.83 -6.00 -9.86
CA VAL A 85 8.10 -4.80 -9.05
C VAL A 85 7.52 -5.02 -7.65
N THR A 86 8.24 -4.60 -6.63
CA THR A 86 7.76 -4.50 -5.25
C THR A 86 8.16 -3.17 -4.64
N PHE A 87 7.42 -2.76 -3.63
CA PHE A 87 7.69 -1.55 -2.86
C PHE A 87 7.99 -1.92 -1.41
N VAL A 88 8.99 -1.27 -0.84
CA VAL A 88 9.33 -1.41 0.57
C VAL A 88 9.43 -0.01 1.17
N ASP A 89 8.70 0.26 2.24
CA ASP A 89 8.80 1.54 2.93
C ASP A 89 10.11 1.59 3.73
N SER A 90 10.78 2.74 3.75
CA SER A 90 12.13 2.90 4.32
C SER A 90 12.19 2.72 5.84
N ASP A 91 11.05 2.64 6.52
CA ASP A 91 10.92 2.33 7.95
C ASP A 91 10.59 0.85 8.22
N ASP A 92 10.39 0.03 7.19
CA ASP A 92 10.06 -1.39 7.25
C ASP A 92 11.21 -2.28 6.77
N TYR A 93 11.03 -3.61 6.77
CA TYR A 93 12.03 -4.55 6.27
C TYR A 93 11.42 -5.89 5.82
N LEU A 94 12.17 -6.63 5.00
CA LEU A 94 11.77 -7.93 4.47
C LEU A 94 12.28 -9.07 5.36
N GLY A 95 11.56 -10.18 5.40
CA GLY A 95 12.05 -11.46 5.90
C GLY A 95 13.11 -12.06 4.97
N ASN A 96 13.88 -13.02 5.47
CA ASN A 96 15.05 -13.59 4.77
C ASN A 96 14.71 -14.27 3.43
N GLU A 97 13.48 -14.74 3.25
CA GLU A 97 13.01 -15.47 2.06
C GLU A 97 11.75 -14.81 1.49
N PHE A 98 11.78 -13.47 1.36
CA PHE A 98 10.61 -12.74 0.87
C PHE A 98 10.25 -13.09 -0.57
N PHE A 99 11.22 -13.34 -1.43
CA PHE A 99 10.98 -13.61 -2.84
C PHE A 99 10.88 -15.12 -3.12
N PRO A 100 9.85 -15.55 -3.88
CA PRO A 100 9.71 -16.95 -4.23
C PRO A 100 10.89 -17.42 -5.08
N THR A 101 11.38 -18.62 -4.79
CA THR A 101 12.42 -19.30 -5.59
C THR A 101 11.88 -19.81 -6.91
N GLU A 102 10.61 -20.20 -6.93
CA GLU A 102 9.90 -20.67 -8.10
C GLU A 102 9.49 -19.52 -9.03
N GLU A 103 9.18 -19.87 -10.29
CA GLU A 103 8.59 -18.91 -11.23
C GLU A 103 7.14 -18.62 -10.81
N LEU A 104 6.82 -17.34 -10.66
CA LEU A 104 5.49 -16.93 -10.29
C LEU A 104 4.59 -16.84 -11.52
N GLU A 105 3.63 -17.77 -11.63
CA GLU A 105 2.63 -17.83 -12.70
C GLU A 105 1.35 -17.11 -12.26
N ALA A 106 1.45 -15.81 -12.04
CA ALA A 106 0.34 -14.96 -11.61
C ALA A 106 0.50 -13.54 -12.16
N ASP A 107 -0.53 -12.73 -12.05
CA ASP A 107 -0.47 -11.30 -12.34
C ASP A 107 0.00 -10.49 -11.14
N ILE A 108 -0.32 -10.99 -9.94
CA ILE A 108 0.10 -10.40 -8.67
C ILE A 108 0.37 -11.50 -7.64
N GLY A 109 1.44 -11.36 -6.86
CA GLY A 109 1.73 -12.15 -5.67
C GLY A 109 1.46 -11.35 -4.40
N PHE A 110 0.87 -11.99 -3.39
CA PHE A 110 0.59 -11.40 -2.08
C PHE A 110 1.42 -12.10 -1.00
N GLY A 111 2.34 -11.37 -0.36
CA GLY A 111 3.08 -11.80 0.81
C GLY A 111 2.37 -11.45 2.12
N SER A 112 2.85 -11.95 3.24
CA SER A 112 2.27 -11.68 4.56
C SER A 112 2.80 -10.39 5.18
N TYR A 113 1.99 -9.77 6.04
CA TYR A 113 2.39 -8.64 6.90
C TYR A 113 2.52 -9.09 8.35
N LEU A 114 3.61 -8.72 8.98
CA LEU A 114 3.77 -8.86 10.43
C LEU A 114 4.08 -7.49 11.05
N ASN A 115 3.28 -7.12 12.04
CA ASN A 115 3.52 -5.92 12.82
C ASN A 115 4.60 -6.21 13.88
N VAL A 116 5.69 -5.46 13.85
CA VAL A 116 6.76 -5.59 14.83
C VAL A 116 6.66 -4.45 15.84
N MET A 117 6.29 -4.79 17.07
CA MET A 117 6.48 -3.94 18.23
C MET A 117 7.73 -4.42 18.95
N ASP A 118 8.80 -3.62 18.93
CA ASP A 118 10.07 -3.85 19.64
C ASP A 118 10.45 -5.34 19.88
N ALA A 119 11.16 -5.91 18.91
CA ALA A 119 11.97 -7.13 19.04
C ALA A 119 11.25 -8.49 19.36
N ARG A 120 9.96 -8.62 19.16
CA ARG A 120 9.29 -9.94 19.21
C ARG A 120 8.71 -10.29 17.84
N GLU A 121 9.37 -11.23 17.17
CA GLU A 121 8.87 -11.83 15.93
C GLU A 121 7.60 -12.65 16.23
N ALA A 122 6.50 -12.28 15.62
CA ALA A 122 5.30 -13.14 15.62
C ALA A 122 5.43 -14.11 14.44
N GLY A 123 5.15 -15.39 14.69
CA GLY A 123 5.40 -16.49 13.76
C GLY A 123 4.75 -16.38 12.39
N GLY A 124 5.50 -16.83 11.38
CA GLY A 124 5.10 -16.85 9.98
C GLY A 124 4.17 -18.00 9.60
N PHE A 125 3.52 -17.86 8.46
CA PHE A 125 2.72 -18.90 7.81
C PHE A 125 3.61 -20.00 7.19
N SER A 126 3.05 -21.20 6.97
CA SER A 126 3.76 -22.33 6.37
C SER A 126 4.07 -22.13 4.87
N SER A 127 5.13 -22.77 4.43
CA SER A 127 5.89 -22.55 3.21
C SER A 127 5.30 -23.18 1.93
N GLU A 128 4.35 -22.56 1.25
CA GLU A 128 4.01 -22.95 -0.13
C GLU A 128 3.46 -21.76 -0.93
N VAL A 129 3.87 -21.65 -2.19
CA VAL A 129 3.23 -20.73 -3.14
C VAL A 129 1.92 -21.37 -3.58
N MET A 130 0.80 -20.77 -3.23
CA MET A 130 -0.51 -21.21 -3.68
C MET A 130 -0.88 -20.46 -4.97
N HIS A 131 -0.83 -21.18 -6.10
CA HIS A 131 -1.30 -20.71 -7.41
C HIS A 131 -2.80 -20.96 -7.59
N GLY A 132 -3.43 -20.17 -8.48
CA GLY A 132 -4.83 -20.35 -8.83
C GLY A 132 -5.83 -19.96 -7.73
N THR A 133 -5.37 -19.20 -6.75
CA THR A 133 -6.23 -18.63 -5.71
C THR A 133 -7.14 -17.53 -6.27
N THR A 134 -8.36 -17.45 -5.76
CA THR A 134 -9.21 -16.30 -6.03
C THR A 134 -8.85 -15.14 -5.11
N LEU A 135 -9.22 -13.93 -5.49
CA LEU A 135 -9.07 -12.78 -4.60
C LEU A 135 -9.85 -12.97 -3.28
N GLY A 136 -10.96 -13.71 -3.32
CA GLY A 136 -11.74 -14.10 -2.15
C GLY A 136 -10.94 -14.97 -1.17
N ASP A 137 -10.19 -15.94 -1.68
CA ASP A 137 -9.32 -16.81 -0.88
C ASP A 137 -8.20 -16.01 -0.21
N ILE A 138 -7.61 -15.06 -0.95
CA ILE A 138 -6.59 -14.17 -0.42
C ILE A 138 -7.14 -13.32 0.73
N ILE A 139 -8.31 -12.68 0.54
CA ILE A 139 -8.97 -11.91 1.59
C ILE A 139 -9.29 -12.78 2.81
N ALA A 140 -9.75 -14.02 2.58
CA ALA A 140 -10.05 -14.96 3.67
C ALA A 140 -8.80 -15.35 4.46
N CYS A 141 -7.66 -15.61 3.80
CA CYS A 141 -6.38 -15.89 4.45
C CYS A 141 -5.92 -14.76 5.37
N TYR A 142 -6.11 -13.52 4.98
CA TYR A 142 -5.72 -12.35 5.80
C TYR A 142 -6.78 -11.97 6.84
N GLY A 143 -7.95 -12.61 6.82
CA GLY A 143 -9.06 -12.32 7.71
C GLY A 143 -9.69 -10.93 7.55
N ASN A 144 -9.17 -10.12 6.63
CA ASN A 144 -9.68 -8.78 6.33
C ASN A 144 -9.18 -8.26 4.96
N ASP A 145 -9.70 -7.10 4.54
CA ASP A 145 -9.41 -6.47 3.26
C ASP A 145 -8.18 -5.56 3.25
N THR A 146 -7.40 -5.50 4.33
CA THR A 146 -6.25 -4.58 4.44
C THR A 146 -5.17 -4.90 3.43
N ILE A 147 -5.03 -6.18 3.04
CA ILE A 147 -4.09 -6.61 2.00
C ILE A 147 -4.33 -5.93 0.64
N LEU A 148 -5.54 -5.47 0.37
CA LEU A 148 -5.88 -4.78 -0.88
C LEU A 148 -5.56 -3.28 -0.86
N ARG A 149 -4.98 -2.75 0.20
CA ARG A 149 -4.80 -1.30 0.38
C ARG A 149 -3.44 -0.80 -0.06
N GLY A 150 -2.39 -1.17 0.65
CA GLY A 150 -1.03 -0.69 0.38
C GLY A 150 -0.28 -1.49 -0.69
N PRO A 151 0.78 -0.95 -1.30
CA PRO A 151 1.57 -1.63 -2.32
C PRO A 151 2.62 -2.56 -1.73
N CYS A 152 2.95 -2.46 -0.44
CA CYS A 152 3.93 -3.31 0.22
C CYS A 152 3.45 -4.76 0.36
N ALA A 153 4.38 -5.69 0.59
CA ALA A 153 4.13 -7.14 0.63
C ALA A 153 3.44 -7.68 -0.64
N LYS A 154 3.69 -7.10 -1.79
CA LYS A 154 3.14 -7.53 -3.07
C LYS A 154 4.21 -7.58 -4.15
N LEU A 155 4.08 -8.52 -5.07
CA LEU A 155 4.83 -8.58 -6.30
C LEU A 155 3.90 -8.23 -7.46
N PHE A 156 4.17 -7.12 -8.13
CA PHE A 156 3.41 -6.62 -9.27
C PHE A 156 4.11 -7.01 -10.56
N ARG A 157 3.44 -7.69 -11.49
CA ARG A 157 4.00 -7.93 -12.82
C ARG A 157 4.11 -6.60 -13.57
N ARG A 158 5.35 -6.21 -13.93
CA ARG A 158 5.67 -4.86 -14.42
C ARG A 158 4.93 -4.47 -15.70
N ASP A 159 4.72 -5.41 -16.62
CA ASP A 159 3.99 -5.17 -17.88
C ASP A 159 2.54 -4.76 -17.64
N LEU A 160 1.88 -5.30 -16.59
CA LEU A 160 0.53 -4.92 -16.20
C LEU A 160 0.46 -3.56 -15.49
N ILE A 161 1.54 -3.11 -14.85
CA ILE A 161 1.59 -1.75 -14.30
C ILE A 161 1.38 -0.75 -15.44
N GLY A 162 2.13 -0.89 -16.55
CA GLY A 162 2.00 -0.03 -17.70
C GLY A 162 2.03 1.46 -17.34
N ASN A 163 0.92 2.14 -17.58
CA ASN A 163 0.74 3.59 -17.30
C ASN A 163 0.11 3.90 -15.93
N ILE A 164 -0.15 2.89 -15.07
CA ILE A 164 -0.66 3.14 -13.71
C ILE A 164 0.43 3.84 -12.91
N ARG A 165 0.05 4.91 -12.21
CA ARG A 165 0.93 5.68 -11.33
C ARG A 165 0.22 5.99 -10.01
N PHE A 166 1.02 6.18 -8.96
CA PHE A 166 0.52 6.72 -7.71
C PHE A 166 0.06 8.16 -7.92
N PRO A 167 -1.17 8.54 -7.51
CA PRO A 167 -1.63 9.92 -7.63
C PRO A 167 -0.81 10.85 -6.72
N GLU A 168 -0.10 11.81 -7.29
CA GLU A 168 0.76 12.74 -6.53
C GLU A 168 -0.01 13.88 -5.85
N ASP A 169 -1.23 14.14 -6.31
CA ASP A 169 -2.13 15.14 -5.74
C ASP A 169 -3.02 14.58 -4.60
N MET A 170 -2.92 13.29 -4.29
CA MET A 170 -3.61 12.69 -3.15
C MET A 170 -2.71 12.68 -1.91
N LYS A 171 -3.28 13.07 -0.75
CA LYS A 171 -2.58 13.01 0.54
C LYS A 171 -2.92 11.75 1.34
N VAL A 172 -3.96 11.02 0.96
CA VAL A 172 -4.44 9.80 1.65
C VAL A 172 -5.06 8.88 0.63
N GLY A 173 -4.68 7.59 0.68
CA GLY A 173 -5.25 6.53 -0.15
C GLY A 173 -4.70 6.47 -1.58
N GLU A 174 -3.60 7.17 -1.85
CA GLU A 174 -2.85 7.12 -3.11
C GLU A 174 -2.34 5.70 -3.41
N ASP A 175 -1.89 5.02 -2.36
CA ASP A 175 -1.44 3.64 -2.34
C ASP A 175 -2.57 2.66 -2.73
N THR A 176 -3.71 2.81 -2.09
CA THR A 176 -4.91 2.01 -2.37
C THR A 176 -5.43 2.27 -3.78
N CYS A 177 -5.40 3.53 -4.22
CA CYS A 177 -5.79 3.90 -5.58
C CYS A 177 -4.93 3.18 -6.63
N PHE A 178 -3.61 3.14 -6.43
CA PHE A 178 -2.67 2.39 -7.28
C PHE A 178 -3.00 0.89 -7.29
N VAL A 179 -3.13 0.28 -6.11
CA VAL A 179 -3.40 -1.16 -5.98
C VAL A 179 -4.72 -1.55 -6.64
N TRP A 180 -5.80 -0.79 -6.45
CA TRP A 180 -7.10 -1.11 -7.05
C TRP A 180 -7.10 -0.93 -8.57
N GLN A 181 -6.44 0.09 -9.11
CA GLN A 181 -6.24 0.22 -10.55
C GLN A 181 -5.45 -0.96 -11.11
N TYR A 182 -4.42 -1.42 -10.40
CA TYR A 182 -3.66 -2.59 -10.82
C TYR A 182 -4.51 -3.87 -10.77
N LEU A 183 -5.23 -4.11 -9.68
CA LEU A 183 -6.11 -5.27 -9.52
C LEU A 183 -7.21 -5.34 -10.60
N SER A 184 -7.65 -4.20 -11.15
CA SER A 184 -8.60 -4.18 -12.27
C SER A 184 -8.05 -4.76 -13.57
N ARG A 185 -6.74 -5.02 -13.64
CA ARG A 185 -6.05 -5.65 -14.79
C ARG A 185 -5.65 -7.10 -14.53
N CYS A 186 -5.74 -7.57 -13.28
CA CYS A 186 -5.30 -8.91 -12.90
C CYS A 186 -6.37 -9.96 -13.19
N GLN A 187 -5.93 -11.11 -13.69
CA GLN A 187 -6.76 -12.31 -13.88
C GLN A 187 -6.34 -13.45 -12.95
N THR A 188 -5.06 -13.46 -12.57
CA THR A 188 -4.46 -14.55 -11.78
C THR A 188 -3.75 -14.00 -10.53
N TYR A 189 -3.89 -14.73 -9.45
CA TYR A 189 -3.41 -14.34 -8.12
C TYR A 189 -2.58 -15.47 -7.52
N ALA A 190 -1.55 -15.12 -6.75
CA ALA A 190 -0.79 -16.07 -5.97
C ALA A 190 -0.65 -15.59 -4.52
N LEU A 191 -0.71 -16.50 -3.58
CA LEU A 191 -0.38 -16.28 -2.19
C LEU A 191 1.07 -16.73 -1.94
N LEU A 192 1.93 -15.83 -1.48
CA LEU A 192 3.33 -16.06 -1.20
C LEU A 192 3.49 -16.34 0.30
N THR A 193 3.37 -17.60 0.69
CA THR A 193 3.28 -17.99 2.10
C THR A 193 4.57 -17.79 2.89
N GLN A 194 5.73 -17.84 2.22
CA GLN A 194 7.05 -17.57 2.83
C GLN A 194 7.39 -16.08 2.89
N SER A 195 6.74 -15.27 2.06
CA SER A 195 7.07 -13.86 1.87
C SER A 195 6.57 -13.01 3.02
N THR A 196 7.42 -12.76 4.01
CA THR A 196 7.08 -11.94 5.17
C THR A 196 7.60 -10.53 5.02
N TYR A 197 6.71 -9.58 5.17
CA TYR A 197 6.98 -8.14 5.23
C TYR A 197 6.76 -7.65 6.65
N TYR A 198 7.80 -7.10 7.26
CA TYR A 198 7.77 -6.61 8.63
C TYR A 198 7.45 -5.12 8.67
N VAL A 199 6.29 -4.77 9.20
CA VAL A 199 5.87 -3.38 9.42
C VAL A 199 6.33 -2.92 10.79
N ARG A 200 7.16 -1.89 10.83
CA ARG A 200 7.53 -1.23 12.08
C ARG A 200 6.39 -0.31 12.52
N LEU A 201 5.74 -0.65 13.63
CA LEU A 201 4.71 0.21 14.20
C LEU A 201 5.34 1.49 14.76
N SER A 202 4.95 2.62 14.21
CA SER A 202 5.27 3.92 14.77
C SER A 202 4.42 4.15 16.01
N ALA A 203 5.03 4.68 17.09
CA ALA A 203 4.29 5.18 18.25
C ALA A 203 3.41 6.41 17.93
N MET A 204 3.63 7.01 16.75
CA MET A 204 2.82 8.16 16.28
C MET A 204 1.43 7.69 15.84
N THR A 205 0.41 8.42 16.24
CA THR A 205 -0.94 8.23 15.72
C THR A 205 -1.01 8.57 14.24
N SER A 206 -1.99 8.02 13.51
CA SER A 206 -2.20 8.37 12.09
C SER A 206 -2.39 9.88 11.89
N GLU A 207 -2.95 10.59 12.87
CA GLU A 207 -3.08 12.05 12.84
C GLU A 207 -1.73 12.75 12.94
N GLN A 208 -0.83 12.28 13.81
CA GLN A 208 0.52 12.81 13.96
C GLN A 208 1.38 12.49 12.73
N LYS A 209 1.26 11.26 12.19
CA LYS A 209 2.05 10.81 11.04
C LYS A 209 1.62 11.49 9.73
N TYR A 210 0.32 11.68 9.50
CA TYR A 210 -0.23 12.10 8.21
C TYR A 210 -0.99 13.43 8.25
N GLY A 211 -1.16 14.05 9.42
CA GLY A 211 -1.98 15.25 9.56
C GLY A 211 -3.38 15.06 8.98
N MET A 212 -3.99 13.90 9.22
CA MET A 212 -5.25 13.44 8.61
C MET A 212 -6.37 14.47 8.82
N LYS A 213 -6.59 15.31 7.82
CA LYS A 213 -7.71 16.24 7.78
C LYS A 213 -8.87 15.62 7.00
N VAL A 214 -10.09 15.83 7.48
CA VAL A 214 -11.32 15.40 6.78
C VAL A 214 -11.33 15.87 5.32
N GLY A 215 -10.78 17.05 5.03
CA GLY A 215 -10.65 17.59 3.68
C GLY A 215 -9.86 16.69 2.73
N TYR A 216 -8.77 16.09 3.18
CA TYR A 216 -7.96 15.18 2.36
C TYR A 216 -8.71 13.90 2.02
N ALA A 217 -9.42 13.32 3.00
CA ALA A 217 -10.27 12.15 2.77
C ALA A 217 -11.38 12.43 1.75
N VAL A 218 -12.03 13.59 1.85
CA VAL A 218 -13.07 14.02 0.92
C VAL A 218 -12.51 14.23 -0.49
N GLN A 219 -11.36 14.87 -0.62
CA GLN A 219 -10.69 15.11 -1.90
C GLN A 219 -10.31 13.79 -2.60
N SER A 220 -9.80 12.84 -1.84
CA SER A 220 -9.37 11.54 -2.36
C SER A 220 -10.53 10.62 -2.76
N LEU A 221 -11.71 10.82 -2.18
CA LEU A 221 -12.83 9.91 -2.31
C LEU A 221 -13.28 9.67 -3.75
N THR A 222 -13.27 10.69 -4.60
CA THR A 222 -13.68 10.57 -6.01
C THR A 222 -12.74 9.64 -6.79
N ARG A 223 -11.43 9.76 -6.59
CA ARG A 223 -10.43 8.90 -7.23
C ARG A 223 -10.48 7.48 -6.70
N LEU A 224 -10.60 7.32 -5.39
CA LEU A 224 -10.76 6.01 -4.76
C LEU A 224 -12.03 5.31 -5.24
N LYS A 225 -13.14 6.05 -5.38
CA LYS A 225 -14.37 5.49 -5.93
C LYS A 225 -14.18 5.02 -7.37
N ALA A 226 -13.56 5.82 -8.23
CA ALA A 226 -13.31 5.44 -9.62
C ALA A 226 -12.39 4.21 -9.72
N ALA A 227 -11.30 4.16 -8.95
CA ALA A 227 -10.41 3.00 -8.89
C ALA A 227 -11.13 1.75 -8.37
N PHE A 228 -11.98 1.90 -7.35
CA PHE A 228 -12.80 0.81 -6.82
C PHE A 228 -13.80 0.29 -7.84
N GLU A 229 -14.48 1.17 -8.57
CA GLU A 229 -15.47 0.79 -9.59
C GLU A 229 -14.82 -0.05 -10.71
N LEU A 230 -13.62 0.31 -11.15
CA LEU A 230 -12.85 -0.47 -12.12
C LEU A 230 -12.53 -1.87 -11.57
N MET A 231 -11.98 -1.94 -10.38
CA MET A 231 -11.66 -3.20 -9.72
C MET A 231 -12.92 -4.04 -9.46
N ALA A 232 -13.98 -3.45 -8.92
CA ALA A 232 -15.21 -4.16 -8.58
C ALA A 232 -15.93 -4.70 -9.82
N ALA A 233 -15.93 -3.97 -10.94
CA ALA A 233 -16.49 -4.43 -12.20
C ALA A 233 -15.74 -5.65 -12.74
N HIS A 234 -14.41 -5.68 -12.59
CA HIS A 234 -13.56 -6.76 -13.05
C HIS A 234 -13.66 -8.01 -12.15
N LEU A 235 -13.64 -7.80 -10.83
CA LEU A 235 -13.52 -8.89 -9.84
C LEU A 235 -14.85 -9.35 -9.24
N GLY A 236 -15.97 -8.73 -9.59
CA GLY A 236 -17.27 -9.04 -9.01
C GLY A 236 -17.38 -8.74 -7.50
N VAL A 237 -16.51 -7.87 -6.97
CA VAL A 237 -16.44 -7.56 -5.53
C VAL A 237 -17.61 -6.67 -5.12
N LYS A 238 -18.24 -7.00 -3.98
CA LYS A 238 -19.36 -6.20 -3.46
C LYS A 238 -18.91 -4.81 -3.01
N ARG A 239 -19.76 -3.80 -3.23
CA ARG A 239 -19.53 -2.40 -2.83
C ARG A 239 -19.34 -2.21 -1.32
N THR A 240 -19.75 -3.19 -0.51
CA THR A 240 -19.50 -3.22 0.94
C THR A 240 -18.03 -3.21 1.30
N LEU A 241 -17.14 -3.73 0.43
CA LEU A 241 -15.70 -3.64 0.60
C LEU A 241 -15.23 -2.17 0.62
N PHE A 242 -15.77 -1.35 -0.27
CA PHE A 242 -15.47 0.08 -0.28
C PHE A 242 -16.01 0.81 0.96
N PHE A 243 -17.14 0.37 1.50
CA PHE A 243 -17.67 0.92 2.75
C PHE A 243 -16.76 0.62 3.95
N SER A 244 -16.19 -0.59 4.02
CA SER A 244 -15.21 -0.95 5.04
C SER A 244 -13.96 -0.07 4.97
N PHE A 245 -13.47 0.21 3.77
CA PHE A 245 -12.35 1.10 3.54
C PHE A 245 -12.61 2.52 4.05
N ILE A 246 -13.78 3.09 3.78
CA ILE A 246 -14.13 4.42 4.29
C ILE A 246 -14.34 4.43 5.80
N GLY A 247 -14.70 3.30 6.39
CA GLY A 247 -14.65 3.13 7.84
C GLY A 247 -13.26 3.44 8.43
N TYR A 248 -12.19 3.21 7.65
CA TYR A 248 -10.81 3.58 8.00
C TYR A 248 -10.61 5.10 8.10
N PHE A 249 -11.26 5.91 7.28
CA PHE A 249 -11.21 7.37 7.43
C PHE A 249 -11.87 7.90 8.72
N LYS A 250 -12.64 7.07 9.43
CA LYS A 250 -13.13 7.39 10.78
C LYS A 250 -12.04 7.36 11.86
N LEU A 251 -10.83 6.93 11.51
CA LEU A 251 -9.62 7.06 12.35
C LEU A 251 -9.01 8.48 12.31
N VAL A 252 -9.57 9.40 11.55
CA VAL A 252 -9.47 10.83 11.83
C VAL A 252 -9.84 11.00 13.29
N SER A 253 -9.01 11.69 14.09
CA SER A 253 -9.21 11.80 15.53
C SER A 253 -10.66 12.14 15.86
N SER A 254 -11.13 11.68 16.99
CA SER A 254 -12.51 11.94 17.42
C SER A 254 -12.83 13.44 17.53
N GLU A 255 -11.81 14.27 17.78
CA GLU A 255 -11.94 15.72 17.82
C GLU A 255 -12.01 16.37 16.44
N GLU A 256 -11.11 16.00 15.54
CA GLU A 256 -11.13 16.48 14.15
C GLU A 256 -12.43 16.07 13.46
N TRP A 257 -12.90 14.85 13.70
CA TRP A 257 -14.19 14.37 13.25
C TRP A 257 -15.36 15.19 13.81
N LYS A 258 -15.36 15.50 15.12
CA LYS A 258 -16.41 16.33 15.73
C LYS A 258 -16.43 17.74 15.16
N ARG A 259 -15.26 18.37 14.99
CA ARG A 259 -15.13 19.72 14.40
C ARG A 259 -15.61 19.79 12.95
N ASN A 260 -15.36 18.76 12.16
CA ASN A 260 -15.62 18.74 10.72
C ASN A 260 -16.81 17.86 10.33
N ARG A 261 -17.62 17.43 11.29
CA ARG A 261 -18.79 16.55 11.07
C ARG A 261 -19.77 17.14 10.04
N ALA A 262 -20.04 18.43 10.09
CA ALA A 262 -20.93 19.12 9.17
C ALA A 262 -20.36 19.11 7.74
N LEU A 263 -19.04 19.32 7.60
CA LEU A 263 -18.35 19.25 6.31
C LEU A 263 -18.47 17.84 5.69
N TRP A 264 -18.23 16.80 6.50
CA TRP A 264 -18.35 15.42 6.05
C TRP A 264 -19.76 15.08 5.57
N TYR A 265 -20.76 15.23 6.41
CA TYR A 265 -22.15 14.88 6.06
C TYR A 265 -22.83 15.89 5.12
N GLY A 266 -22.32 17.11 5.03
CA GLY A 266 -22.76 18.13 4.08
C GLY A 266 -22.26 17.91 2.65
N ASN A 267 -21.14 17.23 2.49
CA ASN A 267 -20.44 17.11 1.23
C ASN A 267 -21.22 16.24 0.21
N ARG A 268 -21.30 16.70 -1.04
CA ARG A 268 -22.02 16.01 -2.12
C ARG A 268 -21.37 14.67 -2.47
N SER A 269 -20.04 14.64 -2.59
CA SER A 269 -19.30 13.41 -2.93
C SER A 269 -19.47 12.32 -1.86
N ILE A 270 -19.57 12.70 -0.59
CA ILE A 270 -19.89 11.78 0.51
C ILE A 270 -21.30 11.22 0.38
N LYS A 271 -22.29 12.06 0.06
CA LYS A 271 -23.66 11.60 -0.16
C LYS A 271 -23.79 10.66 -1.35
N ASP A 272 -23.10 10.99 -2.45
CA ASP A 272 -23.09 10.16 -3.65
C ASP A 272 -22.37 8.82 -3.39
N PHE A 273 -21.31 8.83 -2.60
CA PHE A 273 -20.68 7.61 -2.12
C PHE A 273 -21.64 6.74 -1.30
N TYR A 274 -22.35 7.31 -0.32
CA TYR A 274 -23.29 6.54 0.48
C TYR A 274 -24.45 5.99 -0.34
N ARG A 275 -24.96 6.74 -1.32
CA ARG A 275 -25.94 6.24 -2.28
C ARG A 275 -25.41 5.05 -3.08
N TYR A 276 -24.15 5.13 -3.49
CA TYR A 276 -23.49 4.07 -4.25
C TYR A 276 -23.39 2.75 -3.47
N VAL A 277 -23.00 2.80 -2.19
CA VAL A 277 -22.86 1.59 -1.36
C VAL A 277 -24.18 1.13 -0.71
N TRP A 278 -25.18 1.99 -0.64
CA TRP A 278 -26.44 1.74 0.06
C TRP A 278 -27.14 0.42 -0.28
N PRO A 279 -27.24 -0.01 -1.56
CA PRO A 279 -27.91 -1.25 -1.90
C PRO A 279 -27.32 -2.47 -1.21
N ASP A 280 -26.01 -2.50 -1.02
CA ASP A 280 -25.25 -3.64 -0.53
C ASP A 280 -25.02 -3.61 1.00
N LEU A 281 -25.45 -2.55 1.69
CA LEU A 281 -25.31 -2.42 3.13
C LEU A 281 -26.32 -3.32 3.88
N SER A 282 -25.85 -3.93 4.98
CA SER A 282 -26.71 -4.62 5.93
C SER A 282 -27.68 -3.66 6.62
N VAL A 283 -28.80 -4.17 7.15
CA VAL A 283 -29.78 -3.36 7.90
C VAL A 283 -29.11 -2.56 9.02
N LYS A 284 -28.21 -3.19 9.79
CA LYS A 284 -27.45 -2.54 10.87
C LYS A 284 -26.58 -1.37 10.37
N GLN A 285 -25.94 -1.53 9.23
CA GLN A 285 -25.14 -0.47 8.61
C GLN A 285 -26.03 0.68 8.09
N LYS A 286 -27.17 0.35 7.45
CA LYS A 286 -28.16 1.35 7.00
C LYS A 286 -28.70 2.18 8.15
N VAL A 287 -29.09 1.54 9.25
CA VAL A 287 -29.56 2.22 10.46
C VAL A 287 -28.49 3.15 11.03
N ARG A 288 -27.27 2.67 11.23
CA ARG A 288 -26.16 3.49 11.73
C ARG A 288 -25.90 4.71 10.86
N LEU A 289 -25.95 4.52 9.55
CA LEU A 289 -25.73 5.58 8.58
C LEU A 289 -26.83 6.62 8.62
N THR A 290 -28.11 6.18 8.62
CA THR A 290 -29.28 7.04 8.73
C THR A 290 -29.23 7.87 10.01
N MET A 291 -28.93 7.23 11.15
CA MET A 291 -28.77 7.94 12.42
C MET A 291 -27.66 8.98 12.37
N ALA A 292 -26.52 8.65 11.79
CA ALA A 292 -25.42 9.60 11.63
C ALA A 292 -25.78 10.82 10.76
N PHE A 293 -26.66 10.66 9.77
CA PHE A 293 -27.21 11.77 8.97
C PHE A 293 -28.30 12.57 9.68
N LEU A 294 -29.15 11.90 10.47
CA LEU A 294 -30.24 12.56 11.21
C LEU A 294 -29.75 13.35 12.42
N LEU A 295 -28.72 12.85 13.11
CA LEU A 295 -28.12 13.52 14.29
C LEU A 295 -27.20 14.71 13.91
N ARG A 296 -27.52 15.40 12.84
CA ARG A 296 -26.79 16.55 12.31
C ARG A 296 -26.97 17.84 13.10
N LYS A 297 -27.87 17.86 14.05
CA LYS A 297 -28.18 19.05 14.84
C LYS A 297 -27.28 19.21 16.04
#